data_fd0e6ce40ca134af8279d3029efac6e5
#
_entry.id   fd0e6ce40ca134af8279d3029efac6e5
#
_cell.length_a   1.000
_cell.length_b   1.000
_cell.length_c   1.000
_cell.angle_alpha   90.00
_cell.angle_beta   90.00
_cell.angle_gamma   90.00
#
_symmetry.space_group_name_H-M   'P 1'
#
loop_
_entity.id
_entity.type
_entity.pdbx_description
1 polymer ?
#
loop_
_entity_poly.entity_id
_entity_poly.type
_entity_poly.pdbx_seq_one_letter_code
_entity_poly.pdbx_strand_id
1 'polypeptide(L)'
;MVRKNFYLSLQIEHLPNGILVHQLTYTKKVLKHFYMVKAHPLSTPMVGRSLDVKKDPFQPQEDDEETLGLEVPYLSAIGALMYLANYTRLDMAFAINLLARYSSTPTRRHWNGIKHILRFLHETIDLRLFYPNRSNPQLVGYADAG
;
A
#
# COMPACT_ATOMS: atom_id res chain seq x y z
N MET A 1 -2.54 -22.54 -22.17
CA MET A 1 -1.37 -22.17 -21.36
C MET A 1 -1.42 -20.68 -21.04
N VAL A 2 -1.34 -20.32 -19.77
CA VAL A 2 -1.33 -18.90 -19.35
C VAL A 2 0.04 -18.31 -19.65
N ARG A 3 0.10 -17.28 -20.51
CA ARG A 3 1.34 -16.58 -20.80
C ARG A 3 1.63 -15.58 -19.68
N LYS A 4 2.80 -15.70 -19.06
CA LYS A 4 3.25 -14.79 -17.97
C LYS A 4 4.38 -13.91 -18.46
N ASN A 5 4.23 -12.62 -18.33
CA ASN A 5 5.25 -11.63 -18.65
C ASN A 5 5.60 -10.83 -17.39
N PHE A 6 6.87 -10.43 -17.29
CA PHE A 6 7.38 -9.55 -16.23
C PHE A 6 7.80 -8.23 -16.84
N TYR A 7 7.34 -7.14 -16.26
CA TYR A 7 7.71 -5.79 -16.67
C TYR A 7 7.80 -4.88 -15.44
N LEU A 8 8.99 -4.37 -15.12
CA LEU A 8 9.25 -3.47 -13.99
C LEU A 8 8.58 -3.96 -12.67
N SER A 9 8.84 -5.20 -12.26
CA SER A 9 8.23 -5.89 -11.13
C SER A 9 6.70 -6.15 -11.24
N LEU A 10 6.05 -5.70 -12.30
CA LEU A 10 4.69 -6.11 -12.65
C LEU A 10 4.69 -7.52 -13.23
N GLN A 11 3.76 -8.31 -12.78
CA GLN A 11 3.47 -9.64 -13.31
C GLN A 11 2.16 -9.55 -14.09
N ILE A 12 2.23 -9.89 -15.37
CA ILE A 12 1.09 -9.84 -16.29
C ILE A 12 0.76 -11.27 -16.71
N GLU A 13 -0.46 -11.70 -16.42
CA GLU A 13 -0.97 -13.01 -16.81
C GLU A 13 -2.08 -12.85 -17.83
N HIS A 14 -1.87 -13.44 -19.02
CA HIS A 14 -2.88 -13.44 -20.07
C HIS A 14 -3.83 -14.62 -19.88
N LEU A 15 -5.12 -14.31 -19.73
CA LEU A 15 -6.21 -15.26 -19.62
C LEU A 15 -7.09 -15.22 -20.87
N PRO A 16 -7.90 -16.26 -21.15
CA PRO A 16 -8.82 -16.25 -22.29
C PRO A 16 -9.82 -15.08 -22.26
N ASN A 17 -10.20 -14.63 -21.07
CA ASN A 17 -11.21 -13.58 -20.84
C ASN A 17 -10.63 -12.22 -20.43
N GLY A 18 -9.30 -12.07 -20.38
CA GLY A 18 -8.68 -10.80 -20.00
C GLY A 18 -7.24 -10.91 -19.53
N ILE A 19 -6.79 -9.88 -18.84
CA ILE A 19 -5.43 -9.76 -18.33
C ILE A 19 -5.48 -9.52 -16.83
N LEU A 20 -4.68 -10.28 -16.07
CA LEU A 20 -4.40 -10.03 -14.65
C LEU A 20 -3.07 -9.29 -14.51
N VAL A 21 -3.05 -8.24 -13.70
CA VAL A 21 -1.85 -7.48 -13.37
C VAL A 21 -1.68 -7.47 -11.86
N HIS A 22 -0.50 -7.83 -11.39
CA HIS A 22 -0.19 -7.88 -9.97
C HIS A 22 1.31 -7.72 -9.70
N GLN A 23 1.67 -7.57 -8.43
CA GLN A 23 3.05 -7.44 -7.97
C GLN A 23 3.37 -8.46 -6.85
N LEU A 24 2.87 -9.69 -6.97
CA LEU A 24 2.98 -10.70 -5.92
C LEU A 24 4.44 -10.94 -5.48
N THR A 25 5.37 -11.06 -6.43
CA THR A 25 6.78 -11.30 -6.11
C THR A 25 7.39 -10.11 -5.36
N TYR A 26 7.08 -8.89 -5.76
CA TYR A 26 7.55 -7.69 -5.08
C TYR A 26 6.92 -7.56 -3.69
N THR A 27 5.63 -7.80 -3.56
CA THR A 27 4.92 -7.79 -2.28
C THR A 27 5.54 -8.77 -1.27
N LYS A 28 5.86 -9.99 -1.70
CA LYS A 28 6.55 -10.98 -0.86
C LYS A 28 7.94 -10.48 -0.40
N LYS A 29 8.69 -9.82 -1.29
CA LYS A 29 9.98 -9.22 -0.93
C LYS A 29 9.83 -8.11 0.12
N VAL A 30 8.83 -7.24 -0.04
CA VAL A 30 8.53 -6.15 0.92
C VAL A 30 8.19 -6.73 2.29
N LEU A 31 7.25 -7.68 2.35
CA LEU A 31 6.85 -8.31 3.61
C LEU A 31 8.01 -9.03 4.30
N LYS A 32 8.88 -9.68 3.54
CA LYS A 32 10.08 -10.32 4.06
C LYS A 32 11.09 -9.29 4.59
N HIS A 33 11.32 -8.21 3.85
CA HIS A 33 12.28 -7.15 4.21
C HIS A 33 11.90 -6.47 5.53
N PHE A 34 10.62 -6.25 5.77
CA PHE A 34 10.12 -5.62 7.00
C PHE A 34 9.70 -6.63 8.08
N TYR A 35 10.08 -7.90 7.96
CA TYR A 35 9.80 -8.98 8.93
C TYR A 35 8.30 -9.20 9.21
N MET A 36 7.44 -8.98 8.21
CA MET A 36 5.98 -9.06 8.35
C MET A 36 5.35 -10.38 7.89
N VAL A 37 6.15 -11.35 7.46
CA VAL A 37 5.65 -12.65 6.94
C VAL A 37 4.85 -13.43 7.98
N LYS A 38 5.16 -13.28 9.26
CA LYS A 38 4.47 -13.95 10.38
C LYS A 38 3.55 -13.01 11.17
N ALA A 39 3.35 -11.77 10.71
CA ALA A 39 2.50 -10.82 11.41
C ALA A 39 1.02 -11.20 11.27
N HIS A 40 0.23 -10.92 12.30
CA HIS A 40 -1.21 -11.11 12.24
C HIS A 40 -1.81 -10.19 11.16
N PRO A 41 -2.57 -10.76 10.21
CA PRO A 41 -3.18 -9.99 9.14
C PRO A 41 -4.26 -9.04 9.66
N LEU A 42 -4.55 -7.99 8.89
CA LEU A 42 -5.58 -7.00 9.16
C LEU A 42 -6.42 -6.75 7.90
N SER A 43 -7.72 -6.55 8.09
CA SER A 43 -8.68 -6.41 6.98
C SER A 43 -8.78 -4.99 6.40
N THR A 44 -8.17 -4.00 7.05
CA THR A 44 -8.20 -2.60 6.60
C THR A 44 -6.80 -1.99 6.60
N PRO A 45 -6.47 -1.07 5.66
CA PRO A 45 -5.14 -0.47 5.58
C PRO A 45 -4.85 0.53 6.71
N MET A 46 -5.88 1.02 7.37
CA MET A 46 -5.76 1.92 8.53
C MET A 46 -6.98 1.79 9.43
N VAL A 47 -6.83 2.18 10.68
CA VAL A 47 -7.97 2.38 11.60
C VAL A 47 -8.82 3.53 11.05
N GLY A 48 -10.13 3.45 11.17
CA GLY A 48 -11.05 4.48 10.71
C GLY A 48 -10.62 5.88 11.16
N ARG A 49 -10.50 6.81 10.20
CA ARG A 49 -10.10 8.18 10.49
C ARG A 49 -11.26 8.94 11.13
N SER A 50 -11.02 9.56 12.27
CA SER A 50 -11.97 10.52 12.83
C SER A 50 -11.93 11.82 12.00
N LEU A 51 -13.09 12.41 11.74
CA LEU A 51 -13.19 13.77 11.19
C LEU A 51 -12.75 14.84 12.20
N ASP A 52 -12.65 14.49 13.46
CA ASP A 52 -12.11 15.34 14.51
C ASP A 52 -10.58 15.30 14.48
N VAL A 53 -9.97 16.42 14.09
CA VAL A 53 -8.51 16.58 13.97
C VAL A 53 -7.78 16.20 15.26
N LYS A 54 -8.39 16.44 16.42
CA LYS A 54 -7.81 16.11 17.75
C LYS A 54 -7.81 14.61 18.04
N LYS A 55 -8.59 13.82 17.31
CA LYS A 55 -8.69 12.36 17.46
C LYS A 55 -8.01 11.62 16.31
N ASP A 56 -7.39 12.32 15.37
CA ASP A 56 -6.66 11.70 14.28
C ASP A 56 -5.44 10.95 14.85
N PRO A 57 -5.33 9.61 14.67
CA PRO A 57 -4.19 8.85 15.17
C PRO A 57 -2.87 9.22 14.49
N PHE A 58 -2.92 9.95 13.37
CA PHE A 58 -1.76 10.40 12.61
C PHE A 58 -1.55 11.91 12.70
N GLN A 59 -1.66 12.47 13.90
CA GLN A 59 -1.30 13.84 14.15
C GLN A 59 0.21 14.06 14.00
N PRO A 60 0.65 15.31 13.74
CA PRO A 60 2.06 15.68 13.87
C PRO A 60 2.64 15.27 15.22
N GLN A 61 3.96 15.20 15.30
CA GLN A 61 4.66 14.94 16.54
C GLN A 61 4.19 15.89 17.65
N GLU A 62 3.88 15.33 18.80
CA GLU A 62 3.59 16.10 20.02
C GLU A 62 4.90 16.41 20.76
N ASP A 63 4.91 17.44 21.61
CA ASP A 63 6.13 17.95 22.26
C ASP A 63 6.86 16.90 23.12
N ASP A 64 6.14 15.90 23.62
CA ASP A 64 6.65 14.80 24.44
C ASP A 64 6.93 13.51 23.65
N GLU A 65 6.61 13.48 22.35
CA GLU A 65 6.88 12.33 21.50
C GLU A 65 8.32 12.32 20.97
N GLU A 66 8.98 11.19 21.18
CA GLU A 66 10.33 10.96 20.64
C GLU A 66 10.28 10.67 19.14
N THR A 67 11.10 11.38 18.37
CA THR A 67 11.31 11.08 16.94
C THR A 67 12.08 9.77 16.81
N LEU A 68 11.66 8.93 15.88
CA LEU A 68 12.36 7.68 15.58
C LEU A 68 13.75 7.97 15.00
N GLY A 69 14.73 7.20 15.44
CA GLY A 69 16.09 7.24 14.90
C GLY A 69 16.17 6.61 13.49
N LEU A 70 17.35 6.78 12.88
CA LEU A 70 17.66 6.27 11.54
C LEU A 70 17.66 4.73 11.44
N GLU A 71 17.71 4.04 12.58
CA GLU A 71 17.62 2.58 12.66
C GLU A 71 16.22 2.04 12.27
N VAL A 72 15.19 2.88 12.36
CA VAL A 72 13.84 2.51 11.91
C VAL A 72 13.70 2.88 10.43
N PRO A 73 13.45 1.91 9.53
CA PRO A 73 13.46 2.13 8.09
C PRO A 73 12.15 2.77 7.60
N TYR A 74 11.74 3.89 8.19
CA TYR A 74 10.47 4.54 7.90
C TYR A 74 10.36 4.98 6.44
N LEU A 75 11.35 5.74 5.97
CA LEU A 75 11.35 6.27 4.60
C LEU A 75 11.43 5.15 3.55
N SER A 76 12.21 4.11 3.84
CA SER A 76 12.30 2.92 2.99
C SER A 76 10.95 2.19 2.88
N ALA A 77 10.22 2.07 3.99
CA ALA A 77 8.90 1.46 4.00
C ALA A 77 7.88 2.29 3.21
N ILE A 78 7.87 3.61 3.40
CA ILE A 78 7.02 4.53 2.61
C ILE A 78 7.30 4.37 1.12
N GLY A 79 8.57 4.36 0.70
CA GLY A 79 8.96 4.21 -0.70
C GLY A 79 8.48 2.88 -1.30
N ALA A 80 8.67 1.77 -0.59
CA ALA A 80 8.23 0.45 -1.05
C ALA A 80 6.70 0.36 -1.17
N LEU A 81 5.97 0.89 -0.18
CA LEU A 81 4.51 0.89 -0.18
C LEU A 81 3.93 1.83 -1.25
N MET A 82 4.53 3.01 -1.45
CA MET A 82 4.15 3.93 -2.52
C MET A 82 4.30 3.29 -3.91
N TYR A 83 5.38 2.54 -4.12
CA TYR A 83 5.59 1.84 -5.36
C TYR A 83 4.46 0.82 -5.64
N LEU A 84 4.03 0.06 -4.64
CA LEU A 84 2.88 -0.84 -4.75
C LEU A 84 1.57 -0.08 -5.02
N ALA A 85 1.33 1.00 -4.28
CA ALA A 85 0.11 1.79 -4.40
C ALA A 85 -0.05 2.43 -5.78
N ASN A 86 1.05 2.93 -6.36
CA ASN A 86 1.01 3.62 -7.65
C ASN A 86 0.75 2.67 -8.83
N TYR A 87 1.03 1.38 -8.70
CA TYR A 87 0.91 0.44 -9.81
C TYR A 87 -0.29 -0.51 -9.69
N THR A 88 -0.48 -1.15 -8.54
CA THR A 88 -1.50 -2.21 -8.41
C THR A 88 -2.36 -2.13 -7.16
N ARG A 89 -1.97 -1.35 -6.14
CA ARG A 89 -2.59 -1.34 -4.82
C ARG A 89 -3.10 0.06 -4.44
N LEU A 90 -3.94 0.63 -5.29
CA LEU A 90 -4.58 1.94 -5.06
C LEU A 90 -5.43 1.99 -3.77
N ASP A 91 -5.90 0.84 -3.31
CA ASP A 91 -6.63 0.67 -2.06
C ASP A 91 -5.85 1.12 -0.81
N MET A 92 -4.52 1.14 -0.88
CA MET A 92 -3.65 1.60 0.21
C MET A 92 -3.16 3.05 0.04
N ALA A 93 -3.38 3.67 -1.13
CA ALA A 93 -2.76 4.94 -1.49
C ALA A 93 -3.04 6.06 -0.48
N PHE A 94 -4.28 6.16 0.01
CA PHE A 94 -4.66 7.19 0.98
C PHE A 94 -3.87 7.05 2.30
N ALA A 95 -3.82 5.86 2.89
CA ALA A 95 -3.13 5.61 4.15
C ALA A 95 -1.61 5.87 4.02
N ILE A 96 -1.00 5.44 2.90
CA ILE A 96 0.42 5.64 2.64
C ILE A 96 0.75 7.12 2.47
N ASN A 97 -0.03 7.86 1.67
CA ASN A 97 0.19 9.29 1.46
C ASN A 97 0.02 10.10 2.76
N LEU A 98 -0.91 9.68 3.61
CA LEU A 98 -1.10 10.31 4.92
C LEU A 98 0.14 10.15 5.80
N LEU A 99 0.69 8.94 5.90
CA LEU A 99 1.89 8.64 6.69
C LEU A 99 3.16 9.23 6.06
N ALA A 100 3.22 9.37 4.73
CA ALA A 100 4.35 9.98 4.05
C ALA A 100 4.59 11.44 4.46
N ARG A 101 3.57 12.15 4.91
CA ARG A 101 3.68 13.52 5.42
C ARG A 101 4.59 13.65 6.64
N TYR A 102 4.76 12.57 7.38
CA TYR A 102 5.55 12.55 8.63
C TYR A 102 6.96 11.97 8.44
N SER A 103 7.43 11.87 7.19
CA SER A 103 8.73 11.25 6.86
C SER A 103 9.94 12.00 7.43
N SER A 104 9.81 13.30 7.69
CA SER A 104 10.88 14.12 8.29
C SER A 104 11.04 13.91 9.80
N THR A 105 9.92 13.69 10.50
CA THR A 105 9.87 13.54 11.96
C THR A 105 8.92 12.40 12.35
N PRO A 106 9.20 11.16 11.92
CA PRO A 106 8.34 10.04 12.25
C PRO A 106 8.43 9.67 13.71
N THR A 107 7.30 9.35 14.32
CA THR A 107 7.21 8.85 15.71
C THR A 107 6.84 7.37 15.73
N ARG A 108 6.87 6.76 16.91
CA ARG A 108 6.43 5.36 17.10
C ARG A 108 4.99 5.14 16.60
N ARG A 109 4.12 6.11 16.77
CA ARG A 109 2.73 6.08 16.29
C ARG A 109 2.66 5.98 14.77
N HIS A 110 3.45 6.78 14.06
CA HIS A 110 3.53 6.73 12.61
C HIS A 110 4.10 5.39 12.12
N TRP A 111 5.12 4.86 12.78
CA TRP A 111 5.66 3.53 12.47
C TRP A 111 4.64 2.40 12.69
N ASN A 112 3.83 2.49 13.74
CA ASN A 112 2.73 1.55 13.95
C ASN A 112 1.69 1.62 12.82
N GLY A 113 1.45 2.80 12.27
CA GLY A 113 0.62 2.98 11.07
C GLY A 113 1.19 2.26 9.84
N ILE A 114 2.51 2.35 9.61
CA ILE A 114 3.20 1.60 8.55
C ILE A 114 3.05 0.09 8.76
N LYS A 115 3.27 -0.40 9.97
CA LYS A 115 3.09 -1.83 10.28
C LYS A 115 1.65 -2.29 10.07
N HIS A 116 0.67 -1.43 10.34
CA HIS A 116 -0.74 -1.70 10.08
C HIS A 116 -0.98 -1.92 8.57
N ILE A 117 -0.45 -1.03 7.72
CA ILE A 117 -0.55 -1.18 6.26
C ILE A 117 0.13 -2.47 5.78
N LEU A 118 1.30 -2.80 6.30
CA LEU A 118 2.02 -4.04 5.94
C LEU A 118 1.23 -5.30 6.35
N ARG A 119 0.52 -5.27 7.47
CA ARG A 119 -0.37 -6.36 7.89
C ARG A 119 -1.61 -6.48 7.00
N PHE A 120 -2.16 -5.38 6.55
CA PHE A 120 -3.22 -5.36 5.54
C PHE A 120 -2.72 -5.89 4.18
N LEU A 121 -1.53 -5.48 3.77
CA LEU A 121 -0.87 -5.99 2.56
C LEU A 121 -0.67 -7.51 2.62
N HIS A 122 -0.31 -8.04 3.79
CA HIS A 122 -0.16 -9.48 4.02
C HIS A 122 -1.50 -10.22 3.86
N GLU A 123 -2.58 -9.70 4.46
CA GLU A 123 -3.93 -10.28 4.33
C GLU A 123 -4.42 -10.29 2.89
N THR A 124 -4.11 -9.25 2.14
CA THR A 124 -4.62 -9.03 0.79
C THR A 124 -3.57 -9.32 -0.30
N ILE A 125 -2.62 -10.18 -0.02
CA ILE A 125 -1.49 -10.49 -0.91
C ILE A 125 -1.93 -11.02 -2.28
N ASP A 126 -3.08 -11.67 -2.35
CA ASP A 126 -3.63 -12.27 -3.57
C ASP A 126 -4.48 -11.30 -4.41
N LEU A 127 -4.67 -10.05 -3.97
CA LEU A 127 -5.39 -9.06 -4.76
C LEU A 127 -4.66 -8.73 -6.05
N ARG A 128 -5.42 -8.70 -7.13
CA ARG A 128 -4.94 -8.48 -8.50
C ARG A 128 -5.90 -7.54 -9.24
N LEU A 129 -5.35 -6.79 -10.18
CA LEU A 129 -6.15 -6.01 -11.12
C LEU A 129 -6.54 -6.90 -12.29
N PHE A 130 -7.82 -6.93 -12.62
CA PHE A 130 -8.33 -7.68 -13.76
C PHE A 130 -8.88 -6.72 -14.83
N TYR A 131 -8.37 -6.85 -16.05
CA TYR A 131 -8.82 -6.12 -17.22
C TYR A 131 -9.49 -7.10 -18.17
N PRO A 132 -10.84 -7.12 -18.23
CA PRO A 132 -11.58 -8.03 -19.10
C PRO A 132 -11.42 -7.65 -20.57
N ASN A 133 -11.39 -8.66 -21.44
CA ASN A 133 -11.52 -8.45 -22.88
C ASN A 133 -12.93 -7.96 -23.18
N ARG A 134 -13.06 -6.74 -23.69
CA ARG A 134 -14.31 -6.20 -24.18
C ARG A 134 -14.23 -6.01 -25.69
N SER A 135 -15.31 -6.37 -26.39
CA SER A 135 -15.42 -6.17 -27.85
C SER A 135 -15.47 -4.69 -28.25
N ASN A 136 -15.77 -3.80 -27.30
CA ASN A 136 -15.82 -2.35 -27.54
C ASN A 136 -15.26 -1.63 -26.31
N PRO A 137 -13.94 -1.39 -26.24
CA PRO A 137 -13.31 -0.72 -25.11
C PRO A 137 -13.71 0.76 -25.10
N GLN A 138 -14.57 1.12 -24.14
CA GLN A 138 -14.84 2.52 -23.82
C GLN A 138 -13.90 2.98 -22.70
N LEU A 139 -13.18 4.06 -22.95
CA LEU A 139 -12.46 4.76 -21.90
C LEU A 139 -13.46 5.59 -21.11
N VAL A 140 -13.68 5.22 -19.84
CA VAL A 140 -14.56 5.95 -18.94
C VAL A 140 -13.68 6.63 -17.88
N GLY A 141 -13.71 7.96 -17.84
CA GLY A 141 -13.05 8.76 -16.82
C GLY A 141 -14.08 9.34 -15.86
N TYR A 142 -13.78 9.32 -14.58
CA TYR A 142 -14.54 10.01 -13.54
C TYR A 142 -13.67 11.13 -13.00
N ALA A 143 -14.23 12.34 -12.97
CA ALA A 143 -13.62 13.48 -12.28
C ALA A 143 -14.38 13.73 -10.98
N ASP A 144 -13.66 13.79 -9.88
CA ASP A 144 -14.21 14.25 -8.61
C ASP A 144 -14.18 15.79 -8.63
N ALA A 145 -15.34 16.40 -8.73
CA ALA A 145 -15.54 17.84 -8.61
C ALA A 145 -15.85 18.12 -7.13
N GLY A 146 -14.78 18.19 -6.30
CA GLY A 146 -14.88 18.59 -4.90
C GLY A 146 -15.27 20.05 -4.72
#